data_12463f4cc23be89f99aefb767b98e894
#
_entry.id   12463f4cc23be89f99aefb767b98e894
#
_cell.length_a   1.000
_cell.length_b   1.000
_cell.length_c   1.000
_cell.angle_alpha   90.00
_cell.angle_beta   90.00
_cell.angle_gamma   90.00
#
_symmetry.space_group_name_H-M   'P 1'
#
loop_
_entity.id
_entity.type
_entity.pdbx_description
1 polymer ?
#
loop_
_entity_poly.entity_id
_entity_poly.type
_entity_poly.pdbx_seq_one_letter_code
_entity_poly.pdbx_strand_id
1 'polypeptide(L)'
;LDCWLHEQDMRRAVGKPGNLSSSAAEHTVDRLIRTIPIVVGKRAGTPEGGAVVINITGGVVRHLVCEVREGRAVLVPEPTAKPLCTISLDTSDFVVLAAGRGGPEAVSAEVHGDTELAGRVLSSFNMMI
;
A
#
# COMPACT_ATOMS: atom_id res chain seq x y z
N LEU A 1 4.98 8.60 -14.47
CA LEU A 1 5.10 8.26 -13.04
C LEU A 1 5.69 9.41 -12.24
N ASP A 2 6.90 9.82 -12.60
CA ASP A 2 7.61 10.86 -11.84
C ASP A 2 6.87 12.21 -11.91
N CYS A 3 6.34 12.58 -13.07
CA CYS A 3 5.62 13.86 -13.23
C CYS A 3 4.41 13.93 -12.30
N TRP A 4 3.65 12.85 -12.19
CA TRP A 4 2.49 12.82 -11.31
C TRP A 4 2.91 12.85 -9.84
N LEU A 5 3.97 12.13 -9.47
CA LEU A 5 4.50 12.16 -8.10
C LEU A 5 4.96 13.56 -7.71
N HIS A 6 5.66 14.25 -8.60
CA HIS A 6 6.09 15.64 -8.38
C HIS A 6 4.88 16.57 -8.24
N GLU A 7 3.85 16.37 -9.06
CA GLU A 7 2.61 17.15 -8.92
C GLU A 7 1.99 16.94 -7.54
N GLN A 8 1.93 15.70 -7.05
CA GLN A 8 1.37 15.41 -5.73
C GLN A 8 2.23 16.01 -4.62
N ASP A 9 3.55 16.01 -4.76
CA ASP A 9 4.44 16.67 -3.81
C ASP A 9 4.13 18.16 -3.72
N MET A 10 3.95 18.82 -4.85
CA MET A 10 3.60 20.25 -4.92
C MET A 10 2.22 20.53 -4.32
N ARG A 11 1.23 19.68 -4.61
CA ARG A 11 -0.13 19.83 -4.07
C ARG A 11 -0.13 19.72 -2.55
N ARG A 12 0.62 18.79 -2.00
CA ARG A 12 0.75 18.65 -0.54
C ARG A 12 1.43 19.87 0.08
N ALA A 13 2.48 20.37 -0.55
CA ALA A 13 3.23 21.53 -0.03
C ALA A 13 2.37 22.78 0.05
N VAL A 14 1.41 22.98 -0.87
CA VAL A 14 0.52 24.13 -0.88
C VAL A 14 -0.86 23.86 -0.28
N GLY A 15 -1.09 22.64 0.24
CA GLY A 15 -2.36 22.26 0.84
C GLY A 15 -3.54 22.20 -0.13
N LYS A 16 -3.27 21.91 -1.40
CA LYS A 16 -4.31 21.80 -2.44
C LYS A 16 -4.37 20.40 -3.04
N PRO A 17 -5.01 19.43 -2.36
CA PRO A 17 -5.12 18.07 -2.89
C PRO A 17 -5.93 18.04 -4.20
N GLY A 18 -5.67 17.03 -5.02
CA GLY A 18 -6.40 16.83 -6.27
C GLY A 18 -5.64 15.91 -7.21
N ASN A 19 -6.24 15.67 -8.38
CA ASN A 19 -5.70 14.78 -9.40
C ASN A 19 -5.40 13.37 -8.89
N LEU A 20 -6.27 12.87 -7.97
CA LEU A 20 -6.10 11.55 -7.36
C LEU A 20 -6.91 10.46 -8.09
N SER A 21 -7.68 10.81 -9.12
CA SER A 21 -8.50 9.86 -9.87
C SER A 21 -8.21 9.86 -11.36
N SER A 22 -7.14 10.53 -11.80
CA SER A 22 -6.76 10.58 -13.22
C SER A 22 -6.12 9.26 -13.68
N SER A 23 -5.98 9.10 -15.01
CA SER A 23 -5.26 7.97 -15.58
C SER A 23 -3.82 7.90 -15.07
N ALA A 24 -3.17 9.05 -14.88
CA ALA A 24 -1.83 9.12 -14.33
C ALA A 24 -1.79 8.59 -12.88
N ALA A 25 -2.80 8.94 -12.07
CA ALA A 25 -2.92 8.44 -10.70
C ALA A 25 -3.11 6.93 -10.69
N GLU A 26 -4.02 6.39 -11.50
CA GLU A 26 -4.26 4.95 -11.60
C GLU A 26 -3.01 4.20 -12.03
N HIS A 27 -2.32 4.70 -13.05
CA HIS A 27 -1.10 4.09 -13.56
C HIS A 27 -0.01 4.03 -12.49
N THR A 28 0.17 5.13 -11.76
CA THR A 28 1.17 5.20 -10.69
C THR A 28 0.82 4.24 -9.55
N VAL A 29 -0.43 4.24 -9.10
CA VAL A 29 -0.87 3.34 -8.04
C VAL A 29 -0.66 1.89 -8.45
N ASP A 30 -1.05 1.51 -9.67
CA ASP A 30 -0.90 0.14 -10.15
C ASP A 30 0.57 -0.28 -10.26
N ARG A 31 1.48 0.65 -10.60
CA ARG A 31 2.90 0.35 -10.57
C ARG A 31 3.41 0.13 -9.15
N LEU A 32 2.98 0.95 -8.21
CA LEU A 32 3.39 0.82 -6.80
C LEU A 32 2.82 -0.46 -6.17
N ILE A 33 1.64 -0.90 -6.60
CA ILE A 33 1.03 -2.15 -6.16
C ILE A 33 1.93 -3.35 -6.45
N ARG A 34 2.70 -3.33 -7.52
CA ARG A 34 3.61 -4.42 -7.88
C ARG A 34 4.68 -4.67 -6.83
N THR A 35 4.93 -3.72 -5.94
CA THR A 35 5.91 -3.87 -4.86
C THR A 35 5.32 -4.54 -3.62
N ILE A 36 4.00 -4.64 -3.52
CA ILE A 36 3.32 -5.18 -2.33
C ILE A 36 3.77 -6.58 -1.97
N PRO A 37 3.93 -7.53 -2.90
CA PRO A 37 4.42 -8.86 -2.53
C PRO A 37 5.78 -8.84 -1.83
N ILE A 38 6.69 -7.96 -2.25
CA ILE A 38 8.00 -7.83 -1.61
C ILE A 38 7.85 -7.23 -0.22
N VAL A 39 7.00 -6.21 -0.09
CA VAL A 39 6.73 -5.56 1.20
C VAL A 39 6.15 -6.55 2.21
N VAL A 40 5.10 -7.25 1.82
CA VAL A 40 4.39 -8.18 2.72
C VAL A 40 5.23 -9.42 3.01
N GLY A 41 5.83 -10.03 1.99
CA GLY A 41 6.56 -11.27 2.16
C GLY A 41 7.95 -11.07 2.72
N LYS A 42 8.77 -10.33 2.00
CA LYS A 42 10.20 -10.26 2.30
C LYS A 42 10.53 -9.26 3.40
N ARG A 43 9.92 -8.09 3.39
CA ARG A 43 10.22 -7.03 4.36
C ARG A 43 9.45 -7.15 5.66
N ALA A 44 8.15 -7.39 5.59
CA ALA A 44 7.31 -7.50 6.78
C ALA A 44 7.42 -8.88 7.44
N GLY A 45 7.88 -9.89 6.70
CA GLY A 45 8.08 -11.23 7.25
C GLY A 45 6.77 -11.96 7.55
N THR A 46 5.76 -11.81 6.70
CA THR A 46 4.49 -12.51 6.87
C THR A 46 4.73 -14.02 6.82
N PRO A 47 4.17 -14.79 7.77
CA PRO A 47 4.38 -16.24 7.82
C PRO A 47 3.72 -16.97 6.66
N GLU A 48 4.22 -18.16 6.38
CA GLU A 48 3.67 -19.05 5.37
C GLU A 48 2.18 -19.30 5.61
N GLY A 49 1.39 -19.20 4.55
CA GLY A 49 -0.06 -19.31 4.62
C GLY A 49 -0.77 -18.06 5.12
N GLY A 50 -0.02 -17.05 5.57
CA GLY A 50 -0.60 -15.80 6.05
C GLY A 50 -1.01 -14.89 4.90
N ALA A 51 -2.06 -14.11 5.10
CA ALA A 51 -2.56 -13.14 4.12
C ALA A 51 -2.72 -11.77 4.75
N VAL A 52 -2.41 -10.74 3.97
CA VAL A 52 -2.62 -9.34 4.34
C VAL A 52 -3.54 -8.71 3.29
N VAL A 53 -4.61 -8.08 3.75
CA VAL A 53 -5.54 -7.36 2.86
C VAL A 53 -5.20 -5.88 2.94
N ILE A 54 -5.08 -5.24 1.78
CA ILE A 54 -4.84 -3.81 1.68
C ILE A 54 -5.93 -3.20 0.82
N ASN A 55 -6.70 -2.28 1.40
CA ASN A 55 -7.76 -1.57 0.71
C ASN A 55 -7.32 -0.13 0.47
N ILE A 56 -7.24 0.25 -0.79
CA ILE A 56 -6.94 1.62 -1.20
C ILE A 56 -8.27 2.26 -1.59
N THR A 57 -8.57 3.41 -0.99
CA THR A 57 -9.82 4.14 -1.21
C THR A 57 -9.55 5.55 -1.74
N GLY A 58 -10.59 6.30 -2.01
CA GLY A 58 -10.46 7.68 -2.50
C GLY A 58 -10.47 7.77 -4.02
N GLY A 59 -9.51 8.50 -4.60
CA GLY A 59 -9.46 8.73 -6.04
C GLY A 59 -9.20 7.48 -6.87
N VAL A 60 -8.37 6.57 -6.37
CA VAL A 60 -8.14 5.26 -6.99
C VAL A 60 -8.53 4.20 -5.96
N VAL A 61 -9.44 3.31 -6.34
CA VAL A 61 -9.93 2.27 -5.42
C VAL A 61 -9.38 0.91 -5.85
N ARG A 62 -8.71 0.23 -4.90
CA ARG A 62 -8.17 -1.11 -5.13
C ARG A 62 -8.34 -1.96 -3.87
N HIS A 63 -8.73 -3.21 -4.06
CA HIS A 63 -8.81 -4.20 -3.00
C HIS A 63 -7.76 -5.27 -3.29
N LEU A 64 -6.75 -5.36 -2.43
CA LEU A 64 -5.60 -6.21 -2.66
C LEU A 64 -5.49 -7.26 -1.57
N VAL A 65 -5.29 -8.51 -1.98
CA VAL A 65 -5.01 -9.61 -1.06
C VAL A 65 -3.65 -10.16 -1.41
N CYS A 66 -2.72 -10.11 -0.46
CA CYS A 66 -1.39 -10.66 -0.63
C CYS A 66 -1.22 -11.84 0.32
N GLU A 67 -0.96 -13.02 -0.23
CA GLU A 67 -0.86 -14.26 0.53
C GLU A 67 0.50 -14.90 0.32
N VAL A 68 1.08 -15.45 1.38
CA VAL A 68 2.36 -16.14 1.29
C VAL A 68 2.10 -17.62 1.01
N ARG A 69 2.53 -18.09 -0.16
CA ARG A 69 2.40 -19.47 -0.63
C ARG A 69 3.76 -20.01 -1.05
N GLU A 70 4.14 -21.15 -0.50
CA GLU A 70 5.41 -21.81 -0.84
C GLU A 70 6.62 -20.89 -0.68
N GLY A 71 6.63 -20.12 0.42
CA GLY A 71 7.71 -19.19 0.72
C GLY A 71 7.70 -17.91 -0.10
N ARG A 72 6.65 -17.67 -0.90
CA ARG A 72 6.57 -16.53 -1.79
C ARG A 72 5.25 -15.79 -1.62
N ALA A 73 5.32 -14.48 -1.46
CA ALA A 73 4.13 -13.63 -1.39
C ALA A 73 3.61 -13.36 -2.80
N VAL A 74 2.31 -13.54 -3.01
CA VAL A 74 1.65 -13.31 -4.29
C VAL A 74 0.33 -12.58 -4.08
N LEU A 75 -0.07 -11.77 -5.06
CA LEU A 75 -1.38 -11.15 -5.07
C LEU A 75 -2.40 -12.16 -5.57
N VAL A 76 -3.50 -12.33 -4.83
CA VAL A 76 -4.55 -13.29 -5.15
C VAL A 76 -5.91 -12.60 -5.10
N PRO A 77 -6.95 -13.12 -5.80
CA PRO A 77 -8.29 -12.50 -5.76
C PRO A 77 -8.94 -12.58 -4.39
N GLU A 78 -8.73 -13.69 -3.68
CA GLU A 78 -9.33 -13.93 -2.36
C GLU A 78 -8.36 -14.73 -1.49
N PRO A 79 -8.37 -14.51 -0.15
CA PRO A 79 -7.51 -15.28 0.74
C PRO A 79 -8.04 -16.71 0.88
N THR A 80 -7.13 -17.67 1.03
CA THR A 80 -7.48 -19.08 1.26
C THR A 80 -8.04 -19.27 2.67
N ALA A 81 -7.57 -18.45 3.61
CA ALA A 81 -7.99 -18.49 5.01
C ALA A 81 -8.24 -17.05 5.49
N LYS A 82 -8.70 -16.88 6.73
CA LYS A 82 -8.92 -15.56 7.31
C LYS A 82 -7.62 -14.75 7.27
N PRO A 83 -7.63 -13.52 6.74
CA PRO A 83 -6.44 -12.67 6.71
C PRO A 83 -5.90 -12.39 8.11
N LEU A 84 -4.58 -12.30 8.24
CA LEU A 84 -3.94 -11.95 9.50
C LEU A 84 -4.23 -10.50 9.88
N CYS A 85 -4.25 -9.61 8.91
CA CYS A 85 -4.64 -8.21 9.13
C CYS A 85 -5.22 -7.61 7.86
N THR A 86 -5.96 -6.52 8.06
CA THR A 86 -6.53 -5.71 6.98
C THR A 86 -6.11 -4.27 7.20
N ILE A 87 -5.53 -3.65 6.20
CA ILE A 87 -5.06 -2.26 6.23
C ILE A 87 -5.87 -1.47 5.21
N SER A 88 -6.51 -0.39 5.66
CA SER A 88 -7.27 0.50 4.78
C SER A 88 -6.68 1.90 4.84
N LEU A 89 -6.41 2.48 3.67
CA LEU A 89 -5.88 3.83 3.59
C LEU A 89 -6.34 4.46 2.27
N ASP A 90 -6.30 5.80 2.19
CA ASP A 90 -6.69 6.44 0.95
C ASP A 90 -5.53 6.46 -0.07
N THR A 91 -5.85 6.85 -1.30
CA THR A 91 -4.89 6.90 -2.41
C THR A 91 -3.69 7.78 -2.08
N SER A 92 -3.93 8.95 -1.49
CA SER A 92 -2.84 9.87 -1.14
C SER A 92 -1.90 9.26 -0.12
N ASP A 93 -2.45 8.65 0.93
CA ASP A 93 -1.66 8.00 1.98
C ASP A 93 -0.87 6.82 1.43
N PHE A 94 -1.48 6.01 0.57
CA PHE A 94 -0.78 4.91 -0.08
C PHE A 94 0.43 5.41 -0.87
N VAL A 95 0.25 6.47 -1.64
CA VAL A 95 1.34 7.06 -2.44
C VAL A 95 2.45 7.61 -1.54
N VAL A 96 2.09 8.28 -0.45
CA VAL A 96 3.08 8.80 0.50
C VAL A 96 3.97 7.67 1.02
N LEU A 97 3.37 6.56 1.44
CA LEU A 97 4.14 5.42 1.95
C LEU A 97 4.94 4.73 0.83
N ALA A 98 4.29 4.37 -0.25
CA ALA A 98 4.90 3.55 -1.30
C ALA A 98 6.00 4.28 -2.07
N ALA A 99 5.84 5.58 -2.26
CA ALA A 99 6.84 6.40 -2.95
C ALA A 99 7.93 6.96 -2.00
N GLY A 100 7.90 6.59 -0.73
CA GLY A 100 8.91 7.01 0.22
C GLY A 100 8.84 8.48 0.64
N ARG A 101 7.66 9.10 0.53
CA ARG A 101 7.45 10.51 0.91
C ARG A 101 7.18 10.72 2.39
N GLY A 102 6.95 9.63 3.12
CA GLY A 102 6.72 9.67 4.57
C GLY A 102 6.56 8.26 5.11
N GLY A 103 6.64 8.11 6.43
CA GLY A 103 6.45 6.85 7.13
C GLY A 103 5.01 6.69 7.65
N PRO A 104 4.75 5.62 8.43
CA PRO A 104 3.41 5.37 8.97
C PRO A 104 2.84 6.54 9.79
N GLU A 105 3.68 7.33 10.43
CA GLU A 105 3.28 8.48 11.22
C GLU A 105 2.73 9.63 10.39
N ALA A 106 3.01 9.66 9.08
CA ALA A 106 2.56 10.70 8.17
C ALA A 106 1.20 10.39 7.53
N VAL A 107 0.63 9.22 7.78
CA VAL A 107 -0.61 8.77 7.14
C VAL A 107 -1.62 8.30 8.17
N SER A 108 -2.89 8.24 7.75
CA SER A 108 -3.99 7.72 8.57
C SER A 108 -4.47 6.40 7.98
N ALA A 109 -3.92 5.31 8.46
CA ALA A 109 -4.32 3.97 8.02
C ALA A 109 -5.20 3.33 9.09
N GLU A 110 -6.29 2.70 8.65
CA GLU A 110 -7.16 1.92 9.53
C GLU A 110 -6.70 0.48 9.50
N VAL A 111 -6.50 -0.12 10.69
CA VAL A 111 -5.94 -1.46 10.81
C VAL A 111 -6.89 -2.35 11.60
N HIS A 112 -7.15 -3.54 11.07
CA HIS A 112 -7.92 -4.58 11.76
C HIS A 112 -7.10 -5.88 11.77
N GLY A 113 -7.16 -6.61 12.88
CA GLY A 113 -6.45 -7.88 13.03
C GLY A 113 -5.10 -7.71 13.71
N ASP A 114 -4.05 -8.35 13.16
CA ASP A 114 -2.71 -8.31 13.75
C ASP A 114 -2.07 -6.94 13.53
N THR A 115 -2.12 -6.10 14.56
CA THR A 115 -1.59 -4.73 14.50
C THR A 115 -0.07 -4.69 14.42
N GLU A 116 0.62 -5.66 14.97
CA GLU A 116 2.07 -5.74 14.88
C GLU A 116 2.52 -6.03 13.45
N LEU A 117 1.90 -7.01 12.80
CA LEU A 117 2.19 -7.33 11.40
C LEU A 117 1.84 -6.13 10.51
N ALA A 118 0.67 -5.52 10.72
CA ALA A 118 0.27 -4.33 9.95
C ALA A 118 1.27 -3.20 10.11
N GLY A 119 1.80 -2.99 11.31
CA GLY A 119 2.84 -1.99 11.56
C GLY A 119 4.11 -2.27 10.78
N ARG A 120 4.54 -3.54 10.72
CA ARG A 120 5.69 -3.94 9.92
C ARG A 120 5.46 -3.71 8.42
N VAL A 121 4.26 -4.04 7.94
CA VAL A 121 3.88 -3.80 6.54
C VAL A 121 3.94 -2.32 6.22
N LEU A 122 3.30 -1.48 7.03
CA LEU A 122 3.29 -0.03 6.82
C LEU A 122 4.69 0.57 6.84
N SER A 123 5.56 0.11 7.75
CA SER A 123 6.94 0.60 7.85
C SER A 123 7.83 0.13 6.69
N SER A 124 7.40 -0.88 5.95
CA SER A 124 8.18 -1.50 4.89
C SER A 124 7.81 -1.03 3.48
N PHE A 125 6.86 -0.12 3.35
CA PHE A 125 6.36 0.33 2.05
C PHE A 125 7.34 1.14 1.23
N ASN A 126 8.37 1.71 1.83
CA ASN A 126 9.33 2.58 1.13
C ASN A 126 10.17 1.78 0.12
N MET A 127 9.65 1.59 -1.07
CA MET A 127 10.29 0.84 -2.15
C MET A 127 10.89 1.72 -3.25
N MET A 128 10.54 3.01 -3.28
CA MET A 128 11.09 3.99 -4.23
C MET A 128 12.09 4.86 -3.49
N ILE A 129 13.33 4.56 -3.65
CA ILE A 129 14.42 5.31 -3.04
C ILE A 129 15.19 6.06 -4.10
#